data_11a98ae5b1a99b6c1ecac5a85b50fe04
#
_entry.id   11a98ae5b1a99b6c1ecac5a85b50fe04
#
_cell.length_a   1.000
_cell.length_b   1.000
_cell.length_c   1.000
_cell.angle_alpha   90.00
_cell.angle_beta   90.00
_cell.angle_gamma   90.00
#
_symmetry.space_group_name_H-M   'P 1'
#
loop_
_entity.id
_entity.type
_entity.pdbx_description
1 polymer ?
#
loop_
_entity_poly.entity_id
_entity_poly.type
_entity_poly.pdbx_seq_one_letter_code
_entity_poly.pdbx_strand_id
1 'polypeptide(L)'
;MRYLQLCSLLLALGACSTHSPDIDVACEIDLQNNYLLKWETTPRIEGEVQVYRSTDPEHFDTAKEPVATASIQTGYTVVPDSLQTYRYYFLLRFNDRYDRIVGPRAERLKYIENFRDLGGYETKNGKQIRWGKIFRSGEFNSLTANSISRIKNMGIKTLIDFRDSEDIIKTSPELGFDNVINLPGSLHYRQNLLPRLEKEELRRGDANLFMQDLYVAMVSGSKRAFKSMFNQLLVEDNYPIVLSCIN
;
A
#
# COMPACT_ATOMS: atom_id res chain seq x y z
N MET A 1 3.97 33.16 73.34
CA MET A 1 3.34 33.25 71.99
C MET A 1 4.35 32.74 70.98
N ARG A 2 4.17 31.51 70.50
CA ARG A 2 5.06 30.83 69.49
C ARG A 2 4.35 30.83 68.15
N TYR A 3 4.91 31.52 67.17
CA TYR A 3 4.43 31.51 65.78
C TYR A 3 4.95 30.24 65.12
N LEU A 4 4.05 29.35 64.74
CA LEU A 4 4.30 28.19 63.91
C LEU A 4 4.28 28.66 62.44
N GLN A 5 5.42 28.72 61.78
CA GLN A 5 5.49 28.93 60.33
C GLN A 5 5.23 27.60 59.62
N LEU A 6 4.08 27.53 58.98
CA LEU A 6 3.70 26.42 58.10
C LEU A 6 4.36 26.63 56.72
N CYS A 7 5.45 25.93 56.43
CA CYS A 7 6.05 25.90 55.10
C CYS A 7 5.24 24.99 54.21
N SER A 8 4.37 25.55 53.36
CA SER A 8 3.67 24.82 52.31
C SER A 8 4.65 24.50 51.18
N LEU A 9 5.14 23.26 51.15
CA LEU A 9 5.90 22.71 50.01
C LEU A 9 4.94 22.42 48.88
N LEU A 10 4.82 23.32 47.92
CA LEU A 10 4.13 23.09 46.64
C LEU A 10 4.98 22.14 45.79
N LEU A 11 4.65 20.86 45.86
CA LEU A 11 5.11 19.88 44.86
C LEU A 11 4.40 20.19 43.54
N ALA A 12 5.10 20.91 42.67
CA ALA A 12 4.70 21.02 41.25
C ALA A 12 4.91 19.61 40.59
N LEU A 13 3.84 18.80 40.61
CA LEU A 13 3.77 17.62 39.76
C LEU A 13 3.68 18.11 38.32
N GLY A 14 4.82 18.24 37.69
CA GLY A 14 4.93 18.34 36.24
C GLY A 14 4.36 17.05 35.64
N ALA A 15 3.06 17.05 35.31
CA ALA A 15 2.48 16.02 34.47
C ALA A 15 3.14 16.14 33.09
N CYS A 16 4.25 15.47 32.89
CA CYS A 16 4.70 15.13 31.56
C CYS A 16 3.61 14.27 30.92
N SER A 17 2.72 14.89 30.17
CA SER A 17 1.89 14.16 29.23
C SER A 17 2.82 13.55 28.20
N THR A 18 3.18 12.28 28.41
CA THR A 18 3.94 11.50 27.42
C THR A 18 3.00 11.19 26.27
N HIS A 19 2.69 12.20 25.46
CA HIS A 19 2.14 11.94 24.14
C HIS A 19 3.20 11.15 23.37
N SER A 20 2.83 9.94 22.93
CA SER A 20 3.68 9.21 21.99
C SER A 20 3.88 10.08 20.75
N PRO A 21 5.12 10.16 20.23
CA PRO A 21 5.35 10.93 19.01
C PRO A 21 4.51 10.35 17.86
N ASP A 22 3.97 11.23 17.06
CA ASP A 22 3.44 10.87 15.78
C ASP A 22 4.63 10.59 14.85
N ILE A 23 4.64 9.42 14.21
CA ILE A 23 5.74 8.96 13.36
C ILE A 23 5.16 8.52 12.03
N ASP A 24 5.35 9.35 11.02
CA ASP A 24 5.03 9.04 9.64
C ASP A 24 6.19 8.31 8.98
N VAL A 25 5.89 7.26 8.21
CA VAL A 25 6.89 6.47 7.49
C VAL A 25 6.47 6.26 6.04
N ALA A 26 7.44 6.29 5.14
CA ALA A 26 7.24 6.00 3.73
C ALA A 26 8.35 5.08 3.20
N CYS A 27 8.00 4.26 2.22
CA CYS A 27 8.95 3.43 1.49
C CYS A 27 8.76 3.65 0.00
N GLU A 28 9.85 3.99 -0.67
CA GLU A 28 9.91 4.16 -2.13
C GLU A 28 10.97 3.25 -2.72
N ILE A 29 10.85 2.93 -4.00
CA ILE A 29 11.90 2.22 -4.75
C ILE A 29 12.62 3.27 -5.61
N ASP A 30 13.95 3.41 -5.42
CA ASP A 30 14.76 4.36 -6.17
C ASP A 30 15.05 3.87 -7.61
N LEU A 31 15.78 4.65 -8.39
CA LEU A 31 16.12 4.31 -9.78
C LEU A 31 17.07 3.11 -9.89
N GLN A 32 17.79 2.77 -8.84
CA GLN A 32 18.69 1.63 -8.73
C GLN A 32 17.97 0.39 -8.16
N ASN A 33 16.65 0.49 -7.91
CA ASN A 33 15.80 -0.52 -7.27
C ASN A 33 16.14 -0.80 -5.79
N ASN A 34 16.79 0.12 -5.08
CA ASN A 34 16.93 0.04 -3.64
C ASN A 34 15.67 0.57 -2.95
N TYR A 35 15.46 0.16 -1.71
CA TYR A 35 14.38 0.68 -0.87
C TYR A 35 14.86 1.93 -0.14
N LEU A 36 14.25 3.07 -0.45
CA LEU A 36 14.43 4.33 0.26
C LEU A 36 13.34 4.45 1.34
N LEU A 37 13.74 4.29 2.59
CA LEU A 37 12.88 4.44 3.76
C LEU A 37 13.00 5.85 4.29
N LYS A 38 11.87 6.53 4.50
CA LYS A 38 11.78 7.90 4.99
C LYS A 38 10.91 7.95 6.23
N TRP A 39 11.20 8.89 7.12
CA TRP A 39 10.36 9.13 8.31
C TRP A 39 10.38 10.59 8.74
N GLU A 40 9.27 10.99 9.36
CA GLU A 40 9.12 12.26 10.05
C GLU A 40 8.54 11.99 11.44
N THR A 41 8.94 12.78 12.44
CA THR A 41 8.44 12.63 13.80
C THR A 41 7.93 13.96 14.35
N THR A 42 6.75 13.94 15.00
CA THR A 42 6.13 15.09 15.61
C THR A 42 5.69 14.77 17.07
N PRO A 43 6.26 15.41 18.12
CA PRO A 43 7.43 16.29 18.05
C PRO A 43 8.68 15.57 17.56
N ARG A 44 9.69 16.35 17.15
CA ARG A 44 11.01 15.75 16.78
C ARG A 44 11.58 15.00 17.98
N ILE A 45 12.02 13.79 17.75
CA ILE A 45 12.71 12.95 18.73
C ILE A 45 14.13 12.67 18.24
N GLU A 46 15.00 12.42 19.19
CA GLU A 46 16.39 12.03 18.93
C GLU A 46 16.57 10.54 19.17
N GLY A 47 17.67 9.97 18.68
CA GLY A 47 18.05 8.59 18.90
C GLY A 47 18.25 7.84 17.60
N GLU A 48 17.93 6.54 17.64
CA GLU A 48 18.24 5.60 16.58
C GLU A 48 16.98 4.91 16.08
N VAL A 49 16.96 4.62 14.78
CA VAL A 49 15.99 3.73 14.15
C VAL A 49 16.70 2.48 13.63
N GLN A 50 16.23 1.33 14.04
CA GLN A 50 16.63 0.01 13.55
C GLN A 50 15.65 -0.45 12.51
N VAL A 51 16.13 -1.00 11.40
CA VAL A 51 15.32 -1.46 10.28
C VAL A 51 15.46 -2.97 10.14
N TYR A 52 14.33 -3.66 10.19
CA TYR A 52 14.23 -5.09 9.92
C TYR A 52 13.44 -5.32 8.65
N ARG A 53 13.79 -6.32 7.84
CA ARG A 53 13.05 -6.63 6.62
C ARG A 53 12.47 -8.03 6.65
N SER A 54 11.30 -8.19 6.01
CA SER A 54 10.63 -9.46 5.83
C SER A 54 9.87 -9.50 4.50
N THR A 55 9.63 -10.66 3.96
CA THR A 55 8.68 -10.85 2.85
C THR A 55 7.25 -10.97 3.36
N ASP A 56 7.05 -11.21 4.67
CA ASP A 56 5.76 -11.24 5.34
C ASP A 56 5.61 -10.00 6.24
N PRO A 57 4.66 -9.10 5.97
CA PRO A 57 4.48 -7.89 6.76
C PRO A 57 3.93 -8.13 8.18
N GLU A 58 3.51 -9.35 8.50
CA GLU A 58 3.01 -9.71 9.83
C GLU A 58 4.10 -10.35 10.72
N HIS A 59 5.25 -10.75 10.12
CA HIS A 59 6.32 -11.42 10.86
C HIS A 59 7.70 -10.84 10.54
N PHE A 60 8.34 -10.26 11.56
CA PHE A 60 9.69 -9.73 11.50
C PHE A 60 10.57 -10.40 12.56
N ASP A 61 11.70 -10.97 12.15
CA ASP A 61 12.68 -11.57 13.05
C ASP A 61 13.59 -10.48 13.63
N THR A 62 13.18 -9.92 14.75
CA THR A 62 13.93 -8.87 15.46
C THR A 62 15.05 -9.40 16.35
N ALA A 63 15.22 -10.73 16.43
CA ALA A 63 16.38 -11.35 17.09
C ALA A 63 17.63 -11.33 16.20
N LYS A 64 17.46 -11.13 14.91
CA LYS A 64 18.57 -10.92 13.97
C LYS A 64 19.04 -9.48 13.98
N GLU A 65 20.27 -9.28 13.48
CA GLU A 65 20.80 -7.95 13.23
C GLU A 65 19.90 -7.16 12.27
N PRO A 66 19.65 -5.87 12.54
CA PRO A 66 18.92 -5.01 11.63
C PRO A 66 19.63 -4.89 10.28
N VAL A 67 18.90 -4.81 9.20
CA VAL A 67 19.46 -4.63 7.84
C VAL A 67 20.00 -3.22 7.61
N ALA A 68 19.58 -2.28 8.43
CA ALA A 68 20.13 -0.92 8.50
C ALA A 68 19.84 -0.30 9.86
N THR A 69 20.71 0.60 10.27
CA THR A 69 20.56 1.44 11.46
C THR A 69 20.88 2.88 11.07
N ALA A 70 20.11 3.84 11.53
CA ALA A 70 20.32 5.25 11.24
C ALA A 70 19.89 6.14 12.40
N SER A 71 20.43 7.36 12.44
CA SER A 71 19.93 8.39 13.36
C SER A 71 18.51 8.81 12.94
N ILE A 72 17.61 8.99 13.90
CA ILE A 72 16.24 9.47 13.64
C ILE A 72 16.27 10.84 12.96
N GLN A 73 17.20 11.69 13.35
CA GLN A 73 17.36 13.05 12.81
C GLN A 73 17.73 13.07 11.32
N THR A 74 18.29 11.97 10.78
CA THR A 74 18.60 11.88 9.36
C THR A 74 17.34 11.90 8.49
N GLY A 75 16.23 11.35 8.98
CA GLY A 75 14.94 11.33 8.29
C GLY A 75 14.83 10.26 7.19
N TYR A 76 15.90 9.53 6.89
CA TYR A 76 15.87 8.46 5.89
C TYR A 76 17.02 7.47 6.03
N THR A 77 16.85 6.32 5.38
CA THR A 77 17.94 5.37 5.11
C THR A 77 17.66 4.60 3.82
N VAL A 78 18.69 3.98 3.25
CA VAL A 78 18.59 3.17 2.03
C VAL A 78 18.94 1.73 2.33
N VAL A 79 18.07 0.81 1.93
CA VAL A 79 18.33 -0.63 2.02
C VAL A 79 18.52 -1.18 0.60
N PRO A 80 19.72 -1.66 0.23
CA PRO A 80 19.98 -2.22 -1.09
C PRO A 80 19.17 -3.49 -1.37
N ASP A 81 18.71 -3.65 -2.62
CA ASP A 81 18.06 -4.87 -3.12
C ASP A 81 18.71 -5.33 -4.44
N SER A 82 19.87 -5.95 -4.32
CA SER A 82 20.64 -6.42 -5.48
C SER A 82 19.98 -7.57 -6.25
N LEU A 83 19.15 -8.38 -5.60
CA LEU A 83 18.55 -9.57 -6.19
C LEU A 83 17.19 -9.30 -6.85
N GLN A 84 16.45 -8.31 -6.39
CA GLN A 84 15.14 -7.90 -6.90
C GLN A 84 14.13 -9.05 -7.10
N THR A 85 14.29 -10.13 -6.35
CA THR A 85 13.51 -11.37 -6.51
C THR A 85 12.22 -11.32 -5.71
N TYR A 86 12.26 -10.67 -4.53
CA TYR A 86 11.16 -10.61 -3.58
C TYR A 86 10.72 -9.18 -3.36
N ARG A 87 9.46 -9.02 -3.00
CA ARG A 87 8.97 -7.79 -2.38
C ARG A 87 9.27 -7.85 -0.89
N TYR A 88 9.83 -6.77 -0.34
CA TYR A 88 10.10 -6.67 1.08
C TYR A 88 9.22 -5.62 1.75
N TYR A 89 8.89 -5.89 3.01
CA TYR A 89 8.31 -4.98 3.98
C TYR A 89 9.35 -4.69 5.06
N PHE A 90 9.21 -3.56 5.73
CA PHE A 90 10.17 -3.10 6.70
C PHE A 90 9.47 -2.75 8.01
N LEU A 91 10.03 -3.26 9.11
CA LEU A 91 9.75 -2.79 10.45
C LEU A 91 10.81 -1.77 10.83
N LEU A 92 10.39 -0.51 11.07
CA LEU A 92 11.21 0.55 11.60
C LEU A 92 10.95 0.66 13.09
N ARG A 93 11.95 0.36 13.91
CA ARG A 93 11.89 0.44 15.36
C ARG A 93 12.66 1.64 15.86
N PHE A 94 11.96 2.63 16.38
CA PHE A 94 12.50 3.90 16.87
C PHE A 94 12.76 3.79 18.37
N ASN A 95 14.03 3.95 18.78
CA ASN A 95 14.47 3.91 20.17
C ASN A 95 14.01 2.66 20.94
N ASP A 96 13.96 1.49 20.30
CA ASP A 96 13.45 0.22 20.86
C ASP A 96 12.03 0.31 21.45
N ARG A 97 11.26 1.33 21.07
CA ARG A 97 9.98 1.66 21.70
C ARG A 97 8.81 1.80 20.72
N TYR A 98 9.03 2.39 19.57
CA TYR A 98 7.96 2.71 18.62
C TYR A 98 8.17 1.96 17.30
N ASP A 99 7.28 1.06 16.99
CA ASP A 99 7.32 0.27 15.77
C ASP A 99 6.42 0.84 14.69
N ARG A 100 6.91 0.89 13.45
CA ARG A 100 6.15 1.24 12.25
C ARG A 100 6.46 0.23 11.16
N ILE A 101 5.41 -0.27 10.51
CA ILE A 101 5.55 -1.20 9.38
C ILE A 101 5.24 -0.45 8.10
N VAL A 102 6.12 -0.59 7.12
CA VAL A 102 5.99 0.05 5.82
C VAL A 102 6.47 -0.86 4.69
N GLY A 103 5.89 -0.72 3.52
CA GLY A 103 6.37 -1.33 2.28
C GLY A 103 6.29 -0.35 1.12
N PRO A 104 6.94 -0.63 -0.01
CA PRO A 104 6.79 0.19 -1.19
C PRO A 104 5.34 0.10 -1.66
N ARG A 105 4.70 1.24 -1.87
CA ARG A 105 3.32 1.25 -2.35
C ARG A 105 3.23 0.74 -3.77
N ALA A 106 4.07 1.23 -4.65
CA ALA A 106 4.11 0.83 -6.06
C ALA A 106 5.23 -0.17 -6.31
N GLU A 107 4.95 -1.17 -7.13
CA GLU A 107 5.93 -2.09 -7.69
C GLU A 107 6.26 -1.72 -9.13
N ARG A 108 7.54 -1.76 -9.47
CA ARG A 108 8.01 -1.55 -10.85
C ARG A 108 8.05 -2.88 -11.59
N LEU A 109 6.91 -3.33 -12.07
CA LEU A 109 6.79 -4.55 -12.86
C LEU A 109 6.74 -4.17 -14.35
N LYS A 110 7.65 -4.72 -15.15
CA LYS A 110 7.68 -4.42 -16.59
C LYS A 110 6.39 -4.92 -17.25
N TYR A 111 5.76 -4.07 -18.03
CA TYR A 111 4.48 -4.29 -18.72
C TYR A 111 3.26 -4.51 -17.81
N ILE A 112 3.38 -4.20 -16.51
CA ILE A 112 2.21 -4.09 -15.64
C ILE A 112 2.13 -2.67 -15.14
N GLU A 113 1.08 -1.99 -15.53
CA GLU A 113 0.87 -0.63 -15.09
C GLU A 113 0.18 -0.60 -13.74
N ASN A 114 0.55 0.39 -12.94
CA ASN A 114 -0.18 0.77 -11.74
C ASN A 114 -0.30 -0.33 -10.67
N PHE A 115 0.61 -1.33 -10.67
CA PHE A 115 0.63 -2.36 -9.64
C PHE A 115 1.04 -1.76 -8.30
N ARG A 116 0.16 -1.90 -7.32
CA ARG A 116 0.38 -1.32 -5.99
C ARG A 116 -0.33 -2.08 -4.88
N ASP A 117 0.27 -2.05 -3.69
CA ASP A 117 -0.31 -2.50 -2.44
C ASP A 117 -1.26 -1.43 -1.87
N LEU A 118 -2.42 -1.83 -1.41
CA LEU A 118 -3.38 -0.95 -0.73
C LEU A 118 -3.19 -0.92 0.79
N GLY A 119 -2.16 -1.57 1.30
CA GLY A 119 -1.79 -1.52 2.72
C GLY A 119 -1.34 -0.14 3.19
N GLY A 120 -1.34 0.07 4.49
CA GLY A 120 -0.86 1.29 5.13
C GLY A 120 -1.80 2.51 5.02
N TYR A 121 -2.93 2.43 4.31
CA TYR A 121 -3.93 3.50 4.35
C TYR A 121 -4.68 3.50 5.67
N GLU A 122 -4.77 4.65 6.28
CA GLU A 122 -5.52 4.83 7.52
C GLU A 122 -7.03 4.90 7.26
N THR A 123 -7.76 4.31 8.17
CA THR A 123 -9.22 4.39 8.22
C THR A 123 -9.65 5.54 9.12
N LYS A 124 -10.92 5.98 8.99
CA LYS A 124 -11.48 7.02 9.87
C LYS A 124 -11.39 6.70 11.38
N ASN A 125 -11.20 5.43 11.72
CA ASN A 125 -11.12 4.97 13.12
C ASN A 125 -9.67 4.74 13.58
N GLY A 126 -8.67 5.29 12.89
CA GLY A 126 -7.26 5.15 13.24
C GLY A 126 -6.68 3.74 13.04
N LYS A 127 -7.39 2.85 12.35
CA LYS A 127 -6.85 1.55 11.92
C LYS A 127 -6.19 1.71 10.56
N GLN A 128 -5.29 0.80 10.23
CA GLN A 128 -4.68 0.73 8.90
C GLN A 128 -5.12 -0.52 8.13
N ILE A 129 -5.22 -0.39 6.81
CA ILE A 129 -5.30 -1.56 5.93
C ILE A 129 -3.99 -2.33 6.06
N ARG A 130 -4.06 -3.64 6.29
CA ARG A 130 -2.87 -4.49 6.42
C ARG A 130 -2.10 -4.55 5.11
N TRP A 131 -0.78 -4.40 5.20
CA TRP A 131 0.11 -4.58 4.07
C TRP A 131 0.07 -6.01 3.51
N GLY A 132 0.31 -6.16 2.22
CA GLY A 132 0.42 -7.47 1.59
C GLY A 132 -0.87 -8.25 1.45
N LYS A 133 -2.04 -7.67 1.74
CA LYS A 133 -3.33 -8.37 1.67
C LYS A 133 -4.13 -8.02 0.44
N ILE A 134 -4.15 -6.76 0.04
CA ILE A 134 -4.92 -6.30 -1.12
C ILE A 134 -4.02 -5.50 -2.03
N PHE A 135 -3.93 -5.94 -3.28
CA PHE A 135 -3.21 -5.27 -4.34
C PHE A 135 -4.17 -4.72 -5.38
N ARG A 136 -3.72 -3.75 -6.13
CA ARG A 136 -4.40 -3.23 -7.31
C ARG A 136 -3.43 -3.25 -8.48
N SER A 137 -3.95 -3.54 -9.70
CA SER A 137 -3.16 -3.61 -10.92
C SER A 137 -3.96 -3.14 -12.11
N GLY A 138 -3.26 -2.75 -13.17
CA GLY A 138 -3.76 -2.81 -14.52
C GLY A 138 -3.85 -4.26 -15.00
N GLU A 139 -3.92 -4.46 -16.29
CA GLU A 139 -4.07 -5.78 -16.90
C GLU A 139 -2.77 -6.61 -16.86
N PHE A 140 -2.94 -7.93 -16.77
CA PHE A 140 -1.84 -8.91 -16.72
C PHE A 140 -1.57 -9.53 -18.11
N ASN A 141 -1.34 -8.68 -19.11
CA ASN A 141 -1.06 -9.12 -20.48
C ASN A 141 0.44 -9.02 -20.76
N SER A 142 0.96 -9.99 -21.52
CA SER A 142 2.35 -9.94 -22.09
C SER A 142 3.45 -9.75 -21.03
N LEU A 143 3.43 -10.52 -19.95
CA LEU A 143 4.36 -10.41 -18.84
C LEU A 143 5.76 -10.95 -19.18
N THR A 144 6.79 -10.34 -18.56
CA THR A 144 8.13 -10.92 -18.56
C THR A 144 8.26 -12.03 -17.52
N ALA A 145 9.17 -12.97 -17.73
CA ALA A 145 9.47 -14.04 -16.77
C ALA A 145 9.82 -13.48 -15.38
N ASN A 146 10.54 -12.35 -15.32
CA ASN A 146 10.86 -11.68 -14.06
C ASN A 146 9.62 -11.15 -13.35
N SER A 147 8.70 -10.48 -14.09
CA SER A 147 7.44 -9.98 -13.51
C SER A 147 6.58 -11.13 -12.99
N ILE A 148 6.49 -12.24 -13.74
CA ILE A 148 5.77 -13.45 -13.32
C ILE A 148 6.37 -14.02 -12.04
N SER A 149 7.69 -14.20 -11.99
CA SER A 149 8.39 -14.72 -10.81
C SER A 149 8.15 -13.84 -9.58
N ARG A 150 8.23 -12.52 -9.76
CA ARG A 150 8.03 -11.56 -8.66
C ARG A 150 6.59 -11.57 -8.13
N ILE A 151 5.58 -11.67 -9.01
CA ILE A 151 4.18 -11.79 -8.60
C ILE A 151 3.94 -13.11 -7.86
N LYS A 152 4.46 -14.22 -8.37
CA LYS A 152 4.38 -15.53 -7.69
C LYS A 152 4.97 -15.47 -6.28
N ASN A 153 6.12 -14.81 -6.14
CA ASN A 153 6.79 -14.68 -4.83
C ASN A 153 6.02 -13.78 -3.85
N MET A 154 5.05 -12.99 -4.32
CA MET A 154 4.12 -12.26 -3.44
C MET A 154 3.02 -13.17 -2.87
N GLY A 155 2.89 -14.41 -3.37
CA GLY A 155 1.92 -15.38 -2.89
C GLY A 155 0.47 -14.98 -3.13
N ILE A 156 0.20 -14.13 -4.14
CA ILE A 156 -1.17 -13.69 -4.45
C ILE A 156 -2.00 -14.89 -4.88
N LYS A 157 -3.08 -15.17 -4.15
CA LYS A 157 -3.96 -16.32 -4.40
C LYS A 157 -5.11 -16.01 -5.35
N THR A 158 -5.72 -14.84 -5.21
CA THR A 158 -6.96 -14.52 -5.91
C THR A 158 -6.80 -13.31 -6.80
N LEU A 159 -7.17 -13.46 -8.06
CA LEU A 159 -7.38 -12.36 -9.01
C LEU A 159 -8.87 -12.06 -9.09
N ILE A 160 -9.26 -10.82 -8.79
CA ILE A 160 -10.58 -10.27 -9.10
C ILE A 160 -10.43 -9.33 -10.29
N ASP A 161 -10.98 -9.72 -11.43
CA ASP A 161 -10.83 -9.03 -12.69
C ASP A 161 -12.13 -8.34 -13.09
N PHE A 162 -12.08 -7.01 -13.24
CA PHE A 162 -13.23 -6.19 -13.63
C PHE A 162 -13.34 -5.97 -15.14
N ARG A 163 -12.45 -6.58 -15.93
CA ARG A 163 -12.51 -6.50 -17.39
C ARG A 163 -13.65 -7.35 -17.95
N ASP A 164 -14.04 -7.07 -19.19
CA ASP A 164 -14.99 -7.90 -19.90
C ASP A 164 -14.41 -9.31 -20.16
N SER A 165 -15.28 -10.30 -20.28
CA SER A 165 -14.87 -11.72 -20.40
C SER A 165 -13.96 -12.01 -21.59
N GLU A 166 -14.07 -11.25 -22.67
CA GLU A 166 -13.22 -11.37 -23.85
C GLU A 166 -11.76 -10.97 -23.59
N ASP A 167 -11.53 -10.07 -22.64
CA ASP A 167 -10.21 -9.58 -22.25
C ASP A 167 -9.50 -10.50 -21.25
N ILE A 168 -10.24 -11.31 -20.49
CA ILE A 168 -9.69 -12.21 -19.46
C ILE A 168 -8.89 -13.34 -20.06
N ILE A 169 -9.26 -13.84 -21.23
CA ILE A 169 -8.57 -14.92 -21.94
C ILE A 169 -7.08 -14.60 -22.15
N LYS A 170 -6.72 -13.31 -22.07
CA LYS A 170 -5.34 -12.82 -22.21
C LYS A 170 -4.56 -12.80 -20.90
N THR A 171 -5.17 -13.13 -19.77
CA THR A 171 -4.43 -13.20 -18.49
C THR A 171 -3.49 -14.40 -18.53
N SER A 172 -2.21 -14.17 -18.28
CA SER A 172 -1.17 -15.22 -18.30
C SER A 172 -1.51 -16.34 -17.30
N PRO A 173 -1.80 -17.58 -17.78
CA PRO A 173 -2.06 -18.72 -16.88
C PRO A 173 -0.84 -19.04 -16.01
N GLU A 174 0.34 -18.62 -16.44
CA GLU A 174 1.61 -18.81 -15.75
C GLU A 174 1.69 -18.07 -14.40
N LEU A 175 0.80 -17.10 -14.15
CA LEU A 175 0.75 -16.40 -12.84
C LEU A 175 0.32 -17.33 -11.71
N GLY A 176 -0.45 -18.39 -12.03
CA GLY A 176 -0.79 -19.42 -11.07
C GLY A 176 -1.66 -18.94 -9.92
N PHE A 177 -2.61 -18.04 -10.20
CA PHE A 177 -3.63 -17.69 -9.21
C PHE A 177 -4.51 -18.91 -8.87
N ASP A 178 -4.73 -19.15 -7.59
CA ASP A 178 -5.61 -20.25 -7.14
C ASP A 178 -7.06 -20.00 -7.58
N ASN A 179 -7.48 -18.72 -7.55
CA ASN A 179 -8.81 -18.30 -7.92
C ASN A 179 -8.76 -17.11 -8.90
N VAL A 180 -9.50 -17.21 -10.00
CA VAL A 180 -9.74 -16.11 -10.93
C VAL A 180 -11.23 -15.82 -10.96
N ILE A 181 -11.63 -14.65 -10.49
CA ILE A 181 -13.02 -14.24 -10.35
C ILE A 181 -13.26 -13.07 -11.28
N ASN A 182 -14.09 -13.26 -12.29
CA ASN A 182 -14.47 -12.20 -13.19
C ASN A 182 -15.74 -11.48 -12.70
N LEU A 183 -15.63 -10.18 -12.55
CA LEU A 183 -16.71 -9.29 -12.15
C LEU A 183 -16.81 -8.12 -13.12
N PRO A 184 -17.25 -8.35 -14.37
CA PRO A 184 -17.25 -7.30 -15.38
C PRO A 184 -18.03 -6.09 -14.88
N GLY A 185 -17.41 -4.92 -15.00
CA GLY A 185 -18.04 -3.65 -14.72
C GLY A 185 -19.07 -3.34 -15.81
N SER A 186 -20.12 -2.60 -15.45
CA SER A 186 -21.17 -2.18 -16.42
C SER A 186 -20.71 -1.04 -17.35
N LEU A 187 -19.45 -0.69 -17.34
CA LEU A 187 -18.95 0.44 -18.11
C LEU A 187 -18.35 0.00 -19.44
N HIS A 188 -19.08 0.22 -20.48
CA HIS A 188 -18.58 0.21 -21.85
C HIS A 188 -17.76 1.48 -22.12
N TYR A 189 -16.76 1.70 -21.25
CA TYR A 189 -15.89 2.88 -21.26
C TYR A 189 -15.23 3.10 -22.63
N ARG A 190 -14.66 2.03 -23.24
CA ARG A 190 -14.04 2.13 -24.57
C ARG A 190 -15.05 2.51 -25.64
N GLN A 191 -16.26 1.99 -25.59
CA GLN A 191 -17.30 2.29 -26.58
C GLN A 191 -17.77 3.74 -26.51
N ASN A 192 -17.72 4.37 -25.35
CA ASN A 192 -18.22 5.72 -25.15
C ASN A 192 -17.12 6.79 -25.26
N LEU A 193 -15.90 6.51 -24.82
CA LEU A 193 -14.82 7.49 -24.77
C LEU A 193 -13.97 7.54 -26.05
N LEU A 194 -13.53 6.39 -26.55
CA LEU A 194 -12.65 6.34 -27.72
C LEU A 194 -13.22 7.08 -28.94
N PRO A 195 -14.49 6.87 -29.34
CA PRO A 195 -15.04 7.58 -30.48
C PRO A 195 -15.07 9.11 -30.31
N ARG A 196 -15.21 9.60 -29.08
CA ARG A 196 -15.23 11.05 -28.79
C ARG A 196 -13.81 11.64 -28.79
N LEU A 197 -12.81 10.85 -28.36
CA LEU A 197 -11.41 11.24 -28.47
C LEU A 197 -10.94 11.26 -29.92
N GLU A 198 -11.28 10.25 -30.71
CA GLU A 198 -10.93 10.16 -32.13
C GLU A 198 -11.54 11.29 -32.97
N LYS A 199 -12.71 11.77 -32.57
CA LYS A 199 -13.39 12.92 -33.23
C LYS A 199 -12.96 14.28 -32.69
N GLU A 200 -11.97 14.33 -31.78
CA GLU A 200 -11.53 15.58 -31.12
C GLU A 200 -12.68 16.35 -30.43
N GLU A 201 -13.75 15.64 -30.03
CA GLU A 201 -14.91 16.23 -29.38
C GLU A 201 -14.67 16.61 -27.92
N LEU A 202 -13.57 16.16 -27.32
CA LEU A 202 -13.24 16.40 -25.91
C LEU A 202 -12.14 17.44 -25.77
N ARG A 203 -12.48 18.59 -25.22
CA ARG A 203 -11.51 19.58 -24.75
C ARG A 203 -11.00 19.18 -23.35
N ARG A 204 -9.90 19.78 -22.90
CA ARG A 204 -9.29 19.46 -21.58
C ARG A 204 -10.27 19.57 -20.41
N GLY A 205 -11.17 20.56 -20.42
CA GLY A 205 -12.22 20.72 -19.40
C GLY A 205 -13.28 19.63 -19.47
N ASP A 206 -13.69 19.28 -20.70
CA ASP A 206 -14.71 18.26 -20.95
C ASP A 206 -14.24 16.87 -20.53
N ALA A 207 -12.94 16.57 -20.69
CA ALA A 207 -12.35 15.31 -20.24
C ALA A 207 -12.46 15.12 -18.72
N ASN A 208 -12.25 16.17 -17.95
CA ASN A 208 -12.39 16.12 -16.49
C ASN A 208 -13.85 15.86 -16.06
N LEU A 209 -14.80 16.57 -16.66
CA LEU A 209 -16.22 16.38 -16.40
C LEU A 209 -16.67 14.97 -16.81
N PHE A 210 -16.23 14.53 -18.00
CA PHE A 210 -16.51 13.19 -18.48
C PHE A 210 -15.98 12.11 -17.49
N MET A 211 -14.77 12.26 -16.97
CA MET A 211 -14.22 11.33 -15.98
C MET A 211 -14.99 11.34 -14.66
N GLN A 212 -15.45 12.51 -14.20
CA GLN A 212 -16.29 12.60 -13.00
C GLN A 212 -17.63 11.87 -13.21
N ASP A 213 -18.30 12.12 -14.32
CA ASP A 213 -19.56 11.45 -14.66
C ASP A 213 -19.37 9.93 -14.80
N LEU A 214 -18.25 9.52 -15.40
CA LEU A 214 -17.88 8.11 -15.52
C LEU A 214 -17.75 7.45 -14.15
N TYR A 215 -17.05 8.06 -13.20
CA TYR A 215 -16.91 7.52 -11.85
C TYR A 215 -18.26 7.44 -11.11
N VAL A 216 -19.11 8.45 -11.26
CA VAL A 216 -20.46 8.43 -10.69
C VAL A 216 -21.31 7.31 -11.30
N ALA A 217 -21.25 7.15 -12.62
CA ALA A 217 -21.94 6.07 -13.33
C ALA A 217 -21.41 4.68 -12.93
N MET A 218 -20.09 4.56 -12.72
CA MET A 218 -19.44 3.34 -12.24
C MET A 218 -20.00 2.89 -10.90
N VAL A 219 -20.08 3.79 -9.93
CA VAL A 219 -20.58 3.48 -8.59
C VAL A 219 -22.03 2.98 -8.64
N SER A 220 -22.87 3.60 -9.46
CA SER A 220 -24.28 3.25 -9.59
C SER A 220 -24.51 1.99 -10.44
N GLY A 221 -23.80 1.86 -11.56
CA GLY A 221 -23.96 0.77 -12.53
C GLY A 221 -23.33 -0.55 -12.11
N SER A 222 -22.20 -0.50 -11.39
CA SER A 222 -21.42 -1.69 -11.01
C SER A 222 -21.75 -2.22 -9.61
N LYS A 223 -22.89 -1.88 -9.03
CA LYS A 223 -23.27 -2.31 -7.66
C LYS A 223 -23.16 -3.81 -7.43
N ARG A 224 -23.54 -4.64 -8.42
CA ARG A 224 -23.46 -6.10 -8.30
C ARG A 224 -22.01 -6.57 -8.25
N ALA A 225 -21.17 -6.05 -9.13
CA ALA A 225 -19.75 -6.38 -9.16
C ALA A 225 -19.06 -5.98 -7.86
N PHE A 226 -19.29 -4.76 -7.36
CA PHE A 226 -18.76 -4.32 -6.08
C PHE A 226 -19.25 -5.13 -4.89
N LYS A 227 -20.55 -5.46 -4.84
CA LYS A 227 -21.08 -6.36 -3.80
C LYS A 227 -20.39 -7.72 -3.83
N SER A 228 -20.21 -8.31 -5.01
CA SER A 228 -19.51 -9.57 -5.16
C SER A 228 -18.04 -9.46 -4.75
N MET A 229 -17.35 -8.39 -5.15
CA MET A 229 -15.98 -8.11 -4.69
C MET A 229 -15.90 -8.04 -3.17
N PHE A 230 -16.76 -7.25 -2.51
CA PHE A 230 -16.75 -7.15 -1.05
C PHE A 230 -17.04 -8.49 -0.37
N ASN A 231 -17.91 -9.33 -0.94
CA ASN A 231 -18.12 -10.68 -0.43
C ASN A 231 -16.86 -11.53 -0.52
N GLN A 232 -16.07 -11.41 -1.58
CA GLN A 232 -14.78 -12.10 -1.69
C GLN A 232 -13.75 -11.60 -0.68
N LEU A 233 -13.76 -10.29 -0.37
CA LEU A 233 -12.89 -9.71 0.65
C LEU A 233 -13.23 -10.16 2.09
N LEU A 234 -14.40 -10.77 2.31
CA LEU A 234 -14.77 -11.35 3.60
C LEU A 234 -14.28 -12.79 3.79
N VAL A 235 -13.77 -13.42 2.73
CA VAL A 235 -13.25 -14.79 2.77
C VAL A 235 -11.74 -14.77 3.02
N GLU A 236 -11.32 -15.25 4.18
CA GLU A 236 -9.91 -15.18 4.60
C GLU A 236 -8.99 -15.99 3.68
N ASP A 237 -9.43 -17.14 3.20
CA ASP A 237 -8.65 -18.02 2.33
C ASP A 237 -8.33 -17.41 0.95
N ASN A 238 -9.05 -16.37 0.54
CA ASN A 238 -8.80 -15.68 -0.72
C ASN A 238 -7.54 -14.80 -0.71
N TYR A 239 -7.02 -14.48 0.48
CA TYR A 239 -5.89 -13.54 0.60
C TYR A 239 -4.53 -14.19 0.37
N PRO A 240 -3.56 -13.45 -0.21
CA PRO A 240 -3.68 -12.08 -0.74
C PRO A 240 -4.49 -12.00 -2.04
N ILE A 241 -5.15 -10.85 -2.25
CA ILE A 241 -6.03 -10.60 -3.40
C ILE A 241 -5.44 -9.48 -4.27
N VAL A 242 -5.52 -9.62 -5.59
CA VAL A 242 -5.26 -8.52 -6.53
C VAL A 242 -6.54 -8.15 -7.27
N LEU A 243 -6.84 -6.85 -7.30
CA LEU A 243 -7.93 -6.24 -8.07
C LEU A 243 -7.37 -5.72 -9.39
N SER A 244 -7.83 -6.24 -10.51
CA SER A 244 -7.38 -5.85 -11.85
C SER A 244 -8.50 -5.19 -12.65
N CYS A 245 -8.13 -4.18 -13.42
CA CYS A 245 -9.01 -3.52 -14.38
C CYS A 245 -8.18 -3.02 -15.56
N ILE A 246 -8.83 -2.57 -16.63
CA ILE A 246 -8.18 -1.83 -17.72
C ILE A 246 -7.71 -0.48 -17.18
N ASN A 247 -6.54 -0.03 -17.63
CA ASN A 247 -6.02 1.32 -17.35
C ASN A 247 -6.67 2.36 -18.25
#